data_70a229f0a7233dee88ee37a588c8083f
#
_entry.id   70a229f0a7233dee88ee37a588c8083f
#
_cell.length_a   1.000
_cell.length_b   1.000
_cell.length_c   1.000
_cell.angle_alpha   90.00
_cell.angle_beta   90.00
_cell.angle_gamma   90.00
#
_symmetry.space_group_name_H-M   'P 1'
#
loop_
_entity.id
_entity.type
_entity.pdbx_description
1 polymer ?
#
loop_
_entity_poly.entity_id
_entity_poly.type
_entity_poly.pdbx_seq_one_letter_code
_entity_poly.pdbx_strand_id
1 'polypeptide(L)'
;METETFSTKPRLRLLLDHLAVIKDTRQPWKVAYPLREVLFLVVCGTIASGDDYDDIVDWGEAHLSFLRRFCEFHYGIPCADWLRTVMNRIDPELFAACFSSWVAECWPAKPDLVAIDGKTSRRSHDRKRGQKALHLVSAFATTSRLVLGQEATDEKSNEITAIPALVERINLAGALVSIDAMGCNPNIAQSLLDAKADYLLAVKDNQPTLHAEIKSYFDNAPSDKIERSQTVEKSHGRLEIRTHTVSHEVDWMTPERSYPGAFRFPKLTTIAMVESRIERGEKIETERRSYISSRILQADAFADAVRGHWAIENNLHWTLDMTFNEDQSRLRAGHGAKNMAIVRHFALNLIRQANDKRSIKRRRKRASWDPQYLLQILGLSRC
;
A
#
# COMPACT_ATOMS: atom_id res chain seq x y z
N MET A 1 -4.87 -8.57 26.66
CA MET A 1 -6.15 -8.63 25.89
C MET A 1 -6.59 -7.19 25.77
N GLU A 2 -5.99 -6.47 24.83
CA GLU A 2 -6.31 -5.07 24.55
C GLU A 2 -7.63 -5.03 23.78
N THR A 3 -8.59 -4.31 24.30
CA THR A 3 -9.88 -4.05 23.66
C THR A 3 -9.64 -3.24 22.40
N GLU A 4 -9.83 -3.86 21.22
CA GLU A 4 -9.90 -3.14 19.94
C GLU A 4 -10.98 -2.05 20.06
N THR A 5 -10.55 -0.81 20.13
CA THR A 5 -11.42 0.36 20.06
C THR A 5 -11.91 0.53 18.63
N PHE A 6 -12.99 -0.14 18.27
CA PHE A 6 -13.69 0.09 17.00
C PHE A 6 -14.40 1.44 17.04
N SER A 7 -14.39 2.16 15.92
CA SER A 7 -15.24 3.33 15.76
C SER A 7 -16.70 2.96 16.01
N THR A 8 -17.40 3.74 16.80
CA THR A 8 -18.81 3.53 17.15
C THR A 8 -19.76 3.70 15.96
N LYS A 9 -19.29 4.30 14.86
CA LYS A 9 -20.08 4.53 13.64
C LYS A 9 -19.87 3.37 12.64
N PRO A 10 -20.93 2.93 11.91
CA PRO A 10 -20.78 1.96 10.82
C PRO A 10 -19.81 2.48 9.75
N ARG A 11 -18.94 1.61 9.22
CA ARG A 11 -17.92 1.96 8.19
C ARG A 11 -18.50 2.64 6.96
N LEU A 12 -19.70 2.24 6.54
CA LEU A 12 -20.41 2.90 5.45
C LEU A 12 -20.71 4.36 5.75
N ARG A 13 -21.15 4.65 6.99
CA ARG A 13 -21.45 6.05 7.37
C ARG A 13 -20.18 6.89 7.37
N LEU A 14 -19.10 6.36 7.93
CA LEU A 14 -17.78 7.01 7.87
C LEU A 14 -17.34 7.25 6.43
N LEU A 15 -17.49 6.25 5.54
CA LEU A 15 -17.18 6.42 4.12
C LEU A 15 -17.95 7.58 3.52
N LEU A 16 -19.27 7.63 3.72
CA LEU A 16 -20.11 8.69 3.17
C LEU A 16 -19.81 10.06 3.77
N ASP A 17 -19.47 10.13 5.07
CA ASP A 17 -19.09 11.37 5.74
C ASP A 17 -17.75 11.90 5.16
N HIS A 18 -16.77 11.04 4.98
CA HIS A 18 -15.47 11.42 4.38
C HIS A 18 -15.61 11.82 2.90
N LEU A 19 -16.41 11.10 2.11
CA LEU A 19 -16.65 11.47 0.71
C LEU A 19 -17.38 12.83 0.58
N ALA A 20 -18.18 13.22 1.56
CA ALA A 20 -18.88 14.49 1.57
C ALA A 20 -17.94 15.70 1.84
N VAL A 21 -16.74 15.47 2.41
CA VAL A 21 -15.75 16.54 2.65
C VAL A 21 -15.05 16.96 1.35
N ILE A 22 -15.04 16.10 0.32
CA ILE A 22 -14.41 16.42 -0.97
C ILE A 22 -15.20 17.54 -1.64
N LYS A 23 -14.56 18.71 -1.80
CA LYS A 23 -15.17 19.89 -2.38
C LYS A 23 -15.56 19.64 -3.83
N ASP A 24 -16.88 19.78 -4.10
CA ASP A 24 -17.38 19.83 -5.47
C ASP A 24 -17.08 21.21 -6.07
N THR A 25 -16.24 21.25 -7.11
CA THR A 25 -15.86 22.51 -7.77
C THR A 25 -16.88 23.00 -8.80
N ARG A 26 -17.94 22.21 -9.04
CA ARG A 26 -19.01 22.56 -9.98
C ARG A 26 -19.94 23.59 -9.36
N GLN A 27 -20.58 24.39 -10.20
CA GLN A 27 -21.59 25.37 -9.79
C GLN A 27 -22.82 24.64 -9.21
N PRO A 28 -23.27 24.90 -7.95
CA PRO A 28 -24.31 24.11 -7.27
C PRO A 28 -25.59 23.92 -8.08
N TRP A 29 -26.06 24.96 -8.78
CA TRP A 29 -27.30 24.89 -9.58
C TRP A 29 -27.16 24.09 -10.90
N LYS A 30 -25.95 23.66 -11.26
CA LYS A 30 -25.67 22.78 -12.41
C LYS A 30 -25.38 21.35 -11.99
N VAL A 31 -25.44 21.04 -10.71
CA VAL A 31 -25.11 19.71 -10.17
C VAL A 31 -26.37 18.84 -10.17
N ALA A 32 -26.57 18.07 -11.23
CA ALA A 32 -27.61 17.03 -11.26
C ALA A 32 -27.25 15.80 -10.43
N TYR A 33 -25.96 15.46 -10.39
CA TYR A 33 -25.43 14.29 -9.67
C TYR A 33 -24.43 14.79 -8.62
N PRO A 34 -24.79 14.79 -7.30
CA PRO A 34 -23.91 15.20 -6.21
C PRO A 34 -22.62 14.35 -6.18
N LEU A 35 -21.47 15.00 -5.90
CA LEU A 35 -20.16 14.30 -5.94
C LEU A 35 -20.10 13.12 -4.98
N ARG A 36 -20.70 13.25 -3.79
CA ARG A 36 -20.82 12.16 -2.81
C ARG A 36 -21.52 10.93 -3.38
N GLU A 37 -22.60 11.11 -4.13
CA GLU A 37 -23.36 10.01 -4.76
C GLU A 37 -22.52 9.34 -5.86
N VAL A 38 -21.84 10.16 -6.68
CA VAL A 38 -20.94 9.68 -7.73
C VAL A 38 -19.82 8.82 -7.15
N LEU A 39 -19.14 9.30 -6.12
CA LEU A 39 -18.04 8.58 -5.49
C LEU A 39 -18.53 7.29 -4.80
N PHE A 40 -19.70 7.36 -4.15
CA PHE A 40 -20.31 6.17 -3.54
C PHE A 40 -20.67 5.12 -4.60
N LEU A 41 -21.26 5.52 -5.73
CA LEU A 41 -21.53 4.65 -6.88
C LEU A 41 -20.26 3.97 -7.38
N VAL A 42 -19.20 4.77 -7.61
CA VAL A 42 -17.93 4.26 -8.16
C VAL A 42 -17.27 3.29 -7.20
N VAL A 43 -17.25 3.56 -5.90
CA VAL A 43 -16.73 2.62 -4.88
C VAL A 43 -17.55 1.33 -4.85
N CYS A 44 -18.88 1.41 -4.79
CA CYS A 44 -19.76 0.23 -4.75
C CYS A 44 -19.67 -0.62 -6.03
N GLY A 45 -19.68 0.02 -7.20
CA GLY A 45 -19.53 -0.66 -8.49
C GLY A 45 -18.16 -1.36 -8.60
N THR A 46 -17.08 -0.72 -8.12
CA THR A 46 -15.75 -1.34 -8.08
C THR A 46 -15.69 -2.53 -7.12
N ILE A 47 -16.34 -2.47 -5.96
CA ILE A 47 -16.51 -3.64 -5.08
C ILE A 47 -17.27 -4.75 -5.80
N ALA A 48 -18.29 -4.40 -6.56
CA ALA A 48 -19.17 -5.30 -7.30
C ALA A 48 -18.63 -5.78 -8.65
N SER A 49 -17.32 -5.77 -8.84
CA SER A 49 -16.61 -6.25 -10.06
C SER A 49 -16.68 -5.32 -11.28
N GLY A 50 -17.13 -4.08 -11.14
CA GLY A 50 -16.96 -3.08 -12.21
C GLY A 50 -15.48 -2.74 -12.37
N ASP A 51 -14.93 -3.00 -13.56
CA ASP A 51 -13.52 -2.76 -13.87
C ASP A 51 -13.34 -1.46 -14.68
N ASP A 52 -14.41 -0.97 -15.31
CA ASP A 52 -14.47 0.32 -16.00
C ASP A 52 -15.76 1.10 -15.64
N TYR A 53 -15.94 2.27 -16.26
CA TYR A 53 -17.11 3.12 -15.96
C TYR A 53 -18.42 2.60 -16.59
N ASP A 54 -18.33 1.85 -17.67
CA ASP A 54 -19.50 1.23 -18.31
C ASP A 54 -20.04 0.12 -17.39
N ASP A 55 -19.20 -0.78 -16.90
CA ASP A 55 -19.55 -1.79 -15.90
C ASP A 55 -20.17 -1.17 -14.63
N ILE A 56 -19.61 -0.04 -14.16
CA ILE A 56 -20.09 0.65 -12.94
C ILE A 56 -21.48 1.24 -13.16
N VAL A 57 -21.76 1.78 -14.34
CA VAL A 57 -23.08 2.32 -14.72
C VAL A 57 -24.10 1.20 -14.80
N ASP A 58 -23.81 0.14 -15.56
CA ASP A 58 -24.72 -1.01 -15.70
C ASP A 58 -25.07 -1.62 -14.34
N TRP A 59 -24.06 -1.80 -13.49
CA TRP A 59 -24.29 -2.25 -12.12
C TRP A 59 -25.14 -1.27 -11.31
N GLY A 60 -24.87 0.03 -11.42
CA GLY A 60 -25.60 1.09 -10.72
C GLY A 60 -27.06 1.15 -11.12
N GLU A 61 -27.38 1.05 -12.40
CA GLU A 61 -28.77 1.00 -12.90
C GLU A 61 -29.51 -0.22 -12.36
N ALA A 62 -28.88 -1.41 -12.42
CA ALA A 62 -29.46 -2.63 -11.88
C ALA A 62 -29.68 -2.58 -10.36
N HIS A 63 -28.90 -1.76 -9.61
CA HIS A 63 -28.93 -1.68 -8.16
C HIS A 63 -29.33 -0.31 -7.62
N LEU A 64 -30.01 0.52 -8.42
CA LEU A 64 -30.43 1.88 -8.04
C LEU A 64 -31.28 1.89 -6.75
N SER A 65 -32.18 0.92 -6.58
CA SER A 65 -32.97 0.78 -5.35
C SER A 65 -32.13 0.52 -4.10
N PHE A 66 -31.02 -0.20 -4.25
CA PHE A 66 -30.05 -0.41 -3.17
C PHE A 66 -29.31 0.90 -2.84
N LEU A 67 -28.80 1.62 -3.85
CA LEU A 67 -28.07 2.87 -3.69
C LEU A 67 -28.94 3.95 -3.03
N ARG A 68 -30.21 4.01 -3.37
CA ARG A 68 -31.20 4.94 -2.82
C ARG A 68 -31.49 4.75 -1.32
N ARG A 69 -31.05 3.67 -0.73
CA ARG A 69 -31.11 3.47 0.74
C ARG A 69 -30.12 4.37 1.50
N PHE A 70 -29.13 4.93 0.83
CA PHE A 70 -28.00 5.65 1.45
C PHE A 70 -27.80 7.08 0.92
N CYS A 71 -28.15 7.31 -0.35
CA CYS A 71 -28.12 8.60 -1.01
C CYS A 71 -29.35 8.73 -1.93
N GLU A 72 -29.71 9.95 -2.30
CA GLU A 72 -30.99 10.22 -2.98
C GLU A 72 -31.03 9.68 -4.41
N PHE A 73 -29.93 9.83 -5.16
CA PHE A 73 -29.87 9.50 -6.58
C PHE A 73 -31.12 10.01 -7.34
N HIS A 74 -31.44 11.29 -7.13
CA HIS A 74 -32.67 11.92 -7.63
C HIS A 74 -32.83 11.75 -9.14
N TYR A 75 -31.74 11.97 -9.90
CA TYR A 75 -31.72 11.83 -11.36
C TYR A 75 -31.26 10.44 -11.84
N GLY A 76 -31.19 9.44 -10.95
CA GLY A 76 -30.73 8.10 -11.28
C GLY A 76 -29.20 8.02 -11.42
N ILE A 77 -28.75 7.16 -12.33
CA ILE A 77 -27.31 6.90 -12.54
C ILE A 77 -26.82 7.73 -13.73
N PRO A 78 -25.67 8.45 -13.60
CA PRO A 78 -25.09 9.18 -14.73
C PRO A 78 -24.48 8.24 -15.75
N CYS A 79 -24.38 8.62 -17.01
CA CYS A 79 -23.74 7.83 -18.05
C CYS A 79 -22.20 7.73 -17.83
N ALA A 80 -21.57 6.71 -18.43
CA ALA A 80 -20.16 6.41 -18.27
C ALA A 80 -19.21 7.57 -18.67
N ASP A 81 -19.52 8.27 -19.77
CA ASP A 81 -18.73 9.42 -20.23
C ASP A 81 -18.79 10.59 -19.25
N TRP A 82 -19.94 10.79 -18.62
CA TRP A 82 -20.08 11.81 -17.59
C TRP A 82 -19.31 11.41 -16.32
N LEU A 83 -19.40 10.15 -15.87
CA LEU A 83 -18.58 9.63 -14.75
C LEU A 83 -17.10 9.83 -15.03
N ARG A 84 -16.63 9.46 -16.20
CA ARG A 84 -15.24 9.65 -16.64
C ARG A 84 -14.83 11.11 -16.54
N THR A 85 -15.69 12.01 -16.99
CA THR A 85 -15.43 13.47 -16.94
C THR A 85 -15.29 13.97 -15.53
N VAL A 86 -16.14 13.54 -14.60
CA VAL A 86 -16.08 13.96 -13.19
C VAL A 86 -14.84 13.38 -12.51
N MET A 87 -14.60 12.07 -12.67
CA MET A 87 -13.44 11.41 -12.09
C MET A 87 -12.10 11.96 -12.58
N ASN A 88 -12.05 12.48 -13.80
CA ASN A 88 -10.86 13.16 -14.34
C ASN A 88 -10.60 14.55 -13.72
N ARG A 89 -11.58 15.15 -13.06
CA ARG A 89 -11.51 16.52 -12.50
C ARG A 89 -11.33 16.57 -10.99
N ILE A 90 -11.61 15.48 -10.28
CA ILE A 90 -11.39 15.43 -8.83
C ILE A 90 -9.90 15.59 -8.57
N ASP A 91 -9.57 16.46 -7.62
CA ASP A 91 -8.21 16.64 -7.13
C ASP A 91 -7.71 15.36 -6.46
N PRO A 92 -6.67 14.69 -6.98
CA PRO A 92 -6.22 13.40 -6.48
C PRO A 92 -5.54 13.51 -5.11
N GLU A 93 -4.96 14.66 -4.76
CA GLU A 93 -4.32 14.85 -3.45
C GLU A 93 -5.38 14.96 -2.34
N LEU A 94 -6.44 15.74 -2.58
CA LEU A 94 -7.58 15.81 -1.66
C LEU A 94 -8.28 14.45 -1.53
N PHE A 95 -8.39 13.71 -2.62
CA PHE A 95 -9.00 12.38 -2.59
C PHE A 95 -8.13 11.35 -1.86
N ALA A 96 -6.81 11.39 -2.04
CA ALA A 96 -5.87 10.55 -1.29
C ALA A 96 -5.87 10.89 0.21
N ALA A 97 -5.92 12.19 0.56
CA ALA A 97 -6.05 12.62 1.95
C ALA A 97 -7.37 12.15 2.59
N CYS A 98 -8.48 12.24 1.85
CA CYS A 98 -9.78 11.70 2.27
C CYS A 98 -9.69 10.18 2.54
N PHE A 99 -9.03 9.43 1.66
CA PHE A 99 -8.81 7.98 1.84
C PHE A 99 -8.02 7.68 3.12
N SER A 100 -6.87 8.32 3.31
CA SER A 100 -6.01 8.08 4.48
C SER A 100 -6.72 8.44 5.80
N SER A 101 -7.46 9.56 5.82
CA SER A 101 -8.26 9.99 6.97
C SER A 101 -9.39 8.99 7.30
N TRP A 102 -10.10 8.50 6.28
CA TRP A 102 -11.11 7.47 6.43
C TRP A 102 -10.53 6.14 6.98
N VAL A 103 -9.35 5.73 6.47
CA VAL A 103 -8.68 4.52 6.98
C VAL A 103 -8.31 4.69 8.45
N ALA A 104 -7.73 5.82 8.83
CA ALA A 104 -7.34 6.11 10.22
C ALA A 104 -8.53 6.09 11.18
N GLU A 105 -9.70 6.57 10.75
CA GLU A 105 -10.92 6.55 11.57
C GLU A 105 -11.57 5.17 11.64
N CYS A 106 -11.60 4.42 10.52
CA CYS A 106 -12.17 3.08 10.47
C CYS A 106 -11.35 2.02 11.20
N TRP A 107 -10.01 2.16 11.19
CA TRP A 107 -9.05 1.21 11.76
C TRP A 107 -7.99 1.96 12.58
N PRO A 108 -8.35 2.43 13.79
CA PRO A 108 -7.46 3.26 14.63
C PRO A 108 -6.31 2.47 15.26
N ALA A 109 -6.30 1.13 15.15
CA ALA A 109 -5.22 0.31 15.68
C ALA A 109 -3.89 0.65 14.98
N LYS A 110 -2.83 0.82 15.77
CA LYS A 110 -1.49 1.10 15.25
C LYS A 110 -0.94 -0.13 14.53
N PRO A 111 -0.38 0.02 13.35
CA PRO A 111 0.27 -1.10 12.65
C PRO A 111 1.62 -1.43 13.30
N ASP A 112 1.95 -2.72 13.39
CA ASP A 112 3.26 -3.18 13.86
C ASP A 112 4.32 -3.08 12.77
N LEU A 113 3.97 -3.57 11.56
CA LEU A 113 4.82 -3.58 10.38
C LEU A 113 4.09 -2.98 9.19
N VAL A 114 4.71 -1.98 8.57
CA VAL A 114 4.22 -1.34 7.35
C VAL A 114 5.25 -1.52 6.24
N ALA A 115 4.84 -2.09 5.12
CA ALA A 115 5.65 -2.10 3.90
C ALA A 115 5.30 -0.89 3.03
N ILE A 116 6.31 -0.17 2.55
CA ILE A 116 6.16 0.88 1.54
C ILE A 116 6.87 0.42 0.28
N ASP A 117 6.14 0.43 -0.83
CA ASP A 117 6.67 0.01 -2.13
C ASP A 117 5.92 0.71 -3.27
N GLY A 118 6.60 0.83 -4.42
CA GLY A 118 6.11 1.47 -5.62
C GLY A 118 5.61 0.48 -6.67
N LYS A 119 4.47 0.81 -7.29
CA LYS A 119 3.88 0.04 -8.40
C LYS A 119 3.58 0.92 -9.59
N THR A 120 3.95 0.46 -10.79
CA THR A 120 3.60 1.13 -12.04
C THR A 120 2.38 0.49 -12.69
N SER A 121 1.32 1.28 -12.90
CA SER A 121 0.14 0.88 -13.69
C SER A 121 0.47 0.95 -15.18
N ARG A 122 0.79 -0.20 -15.80
CA ARG A 122 1.52 -0.27 -17.09
C ARG A 122 0.79 0.38 -18.27
N ARG A 123 -0.55 0.29 -18.37
CA ARG A 123 -1.33 0.79 -19.51
C ARG A 123 -1.89 2.21 -19.32
N SER A 124 -1.59 2.88 -18.21
CA SER A 124 -2.00 4.27 -17.95
C SER A 124 -1.22 5.31 -18.76
N HIS A 125 -0.15 4.91 -19.48
CA HIS A 125 0.63 5.79 -20.33
C HIS A 125 -0.12 6.24 -21.58
N ASP A 126 0.13 7.48 -22.04
CA ASP A 126 -0.32 7.99 -23.33
C ASP A 126 0.87 8.52 -24.15
N ARG A 127 1.39 7.67 -25.04
CA ARG A 127 2.55 8.02 -25.88
C ARG A 127 2.27 9.22 -26.81
N LYS A 128 1.02 9.39 -27.24
CA LYS A 128 0.65 10.50 -28.16
C LYS A 128 0.71 11.85 -27.45
N ARG A 129 0.45 11.87 -26.13
CA ARG A 129 0.48 13.08 -25.30
C ARG A 129 1.75 13.19 -24.45
N GLY A 130 2.74 12.29 -24.63
CA GLY A 130 3.95 12.26 -23.82
C GLY A 130 3.74 11.88 -22.34
N GLN A 131 2.57 11.34 -22.01
CA GLN A 131 2.24 10.97 -20.63
C GLN A 131 2.85 9.61 -20.30
N LYS A 132 3.68 9.58 -19.23
CA LYS A 132 4.26 8.36 -18.68
C LYS A 132 3.19 7.52 -17.96
N ALA A 133 3.51 6.25 -17.71
CA ALA A 133 2.65 5.39 -16.90
C ALA A 133 2.60 5.90 -15.45
N LEU A 134 1.41 5.85 -14.86
CA LEU A 134 1.21 6.20 -13.46
C LEU A 134 2.03 5.27 -12.56
N HIS A 135 2.88 5.86 -11.73
CA HIS A 135 3.59 5.17 -10.68
C HIS A 135 3.03 5.58 -9.32
N LEU A 136 2.75 4.62 -8.47
CA LEU A 136 2.10 4.80 -7.17
C LEU A 136 2.97 4.19 -6.08
N VAL A 137 3.28 4.97 -5.06
CA VAL A 137 3.88 4.49 -3.81
C VAL A 137 2.76 4.25 -2.81
N SER A 138 2.70 3.05 -2.25
CA SER A 138 1.65 2.65 -1.30
C SER A 138 2.25 2.24 0.04
N ALA A 139 1.56 2.59 1.13
CA ALA A 139 1.85 2.11 2.48
C ALA A 139 0.84 1.02 2.87
N PHE A 140 1.34 -0.16 3.21
CA PHE A 140 0.57 -1.36 3.46
C PHE A 140 0.86 -1.95 4.83
N ALA A 141 -0.12 -1.93 5.74
CA ALA A 141 -0.04 -2.60 7.04
C ALA A 141 -0.15 -4.12 6.83
N THR A 142 0.96 -4.83 7.05
CA THR A 142 1.11 -6.22 6.60
C THR A 142 0.26 -7.20 7.39
N THR A 143 0.13 -7.01 8.69
CA THR A 143 -0.67 -7.87 9.59
C THR A 143 -2.16 -7.70 9.35
N SER A 144 -2.67 -6.46 9.36
CA SER A 144 -4.08 -6.16 9.10
C SER A 144 -4.46 -6.22 7.62
N ARG A 145 -3.48 -6.27 6.72
CA ARG A 145 -3.62 -6.25 5.26
C ARG A 145 -4.38 -5.02 4.74
N LEU A 146 -4.17 -3.87 5.36
CA LEU A 146 -4.81 -2.62 4.99
C LEU A 146 -3.85 -1.72 4.21
N VAL A 147 -4.35 -1.08 3.17
CA VAL A 147 -3.68 0.06 2.55
C VAL A 147 -3.93 1.28 3.42
N LEU A 148 -2.86 1.90 3.95
CA LEU A 148 -2.96 3.06 4.83
C LEU A 148 -3.04 4.37 4.05
N GLY A 149 -2.36 4.42 2.91
CA GLY A 149 -2.29 5.58 2.04
C GLY A 149 -1.54 5.27 0.75
N GLN A 150 -1.62 6.21 -0.17
CA GLN A 150 -0.86 6.18 -1.43
C GLN A 150 -0.43 7.57 -1.84
N GLU A 151 0.67 7.63 -2.60
CA GLU A 151 1.18 8.82 -3.26
C GLU A 151 1.46 8.52 -4.72
N ALA A 152 1.01 9.40 -5.61
CA ALA A 152 1.29 9.26 -7.05
C ALA A 152 2.56 10.01 -7.43
N THR A 153 3.42 9.37 -8.20
CA THR A 153 4.61 10.01 -8.78
C THR A 153 4.59 9.91 -10.30
N ASP A 154 5.25 10.85 -10.96
CA ASP A 154 5.34 10.83 -12.41
C ASP A 154 6.37 9.82 -12.92
N GLU A 155 7.30 9.39 -12.09
CA GLU A 155 8.37 8.45 -12.43
C GLU A 155 8.79 7.62 -11.20
N LYS A 156 9.29 6.41 -11.46
CA LYS A 156 9.84 5.54 -10.41
C LYS A 156 11.01 6.20 -9.65
N SER A 157 11.82 7.01 -10.33
CA SER A 157 12.91 7.77 -9.70
C SER A 157 12.47 8.80 -8.66
N ASN A 158 11.17 9.16 -8.65
CA ASN A 158 10.60 10.15 -7.72
C ASN A 158 10.05 9.51 -6.43
N GLU A 159 10.24 8.21 -6.19
CA GLU A 159 9.85 7.56 -4.92
C GLU A 159 10.50 8.23 -3.72
N ILE A 160 11.75 8.72 -3.87
CA ILE A 160 12.49 9.43 -2.81
C ILE A 160 11.74 10.68 -2.31
N THR A 161 10.97 11.34 -3.18
CA THR A 161 10.16 12.50 -2.80
C THR A 161 8.73 12.13 -2.41
N ALA A 162 8.19 11.06 -2.97
CA ALA A 162 6.83 10.60 -2.69
C ALA A 162 6.70 9.92 -1.32
N ILE A 163 7.72 9.17 -0.89
CA ILE A 163 7.69 8.47 0.41
C ILE A 163 7.54 9.45 1.59
N PRO A 164 8.33 10.53 1.72
CA PRO A 164 8.13 11.51 2.79
C PRO A 164 6.73 12.14 2.79
N ALA A 165 6.21 12.53 1.62
CA ALA A 165 4.86 13.08 1.48
C ALA A 165 3.77 12.09 1.91
N LEU A 166 3.94 10.80 1.63
CA LEU A 166 3.05 9.74 2.09
C LEU A 166 3.13 9.57 3.61
N VAL A 167 4.35 9.55 4.17
CA VAL A 167 4.62 9.40 5.61
C VAL A 167 3.96 10.51 6.43
N GLU A 168 3.97 11.74 5.96
CA GLU A 168 3.32 12.88 6.63
C GLU A 168 1.79 12.73 6.74
N ARG A 169 1.16 11.98 5.82
CA ARG A 169 -0.31 11.84 5.76
C ARG A 169 -0.87 10.66 6.54
N ILE A 170 -0.03 9.73 7.00
CA ILE A 170 -0.48 8.51 7.67
C ILE A 170 0.11 8.39 9.08
N ASN A 171 -0.61 7.73 9.98
CA ASN A 171 -0.12 7.51 11.33
C ASN A 171 0.75 6.25 11.39
N LEU A 172 2.05 6.43 11.55
CA LEU A 172 3.05 5.36 11.64
C LEU A 172 3.66 5.22 13.04
N ALA A 173 3.18 5.97 14.04
CA ALA A 173 3.79 6.01 15.36
C ALA A 173 3.89 4.63 16.00
N GLY A 174 5.14 4.20 16.28
CA GLY A 174 5.50 2.89 16.85
C GLY A 174 5.63 1.75 15.83
N ALA A 175 5.30 1.97 14.55
CA ALA A 175 5.49 0.97 13.51
C ALA A 175 6.97 0.75 13.15
N LEU A 176 7.28 -0.44 12.65
CA LEU A 176 8.47 -0.69 11.84
C LEU A 176 8.10 -0.53 10.37
N VAL A 177 8.76 0.37 9.65
CA VAL A 177 8.50 0.61 8.23
C VAL A 177 9.60 -0.02 7.39
N SER A 178 9.22 -0.97 6.55
CA SER A 178 10.14 -1.63 5.62
C SER A 178 10.03 -1.02 4.23
N ILE A 179 11.18 -0.72 3.62
CA ILE A 179 11.29 -0.13 2.27
C ILE A 179 12.37 -0.86 1.49
N ASP A 180 12.16 -1.00 0.18
CA ASP A 180 13.13 -1.58 -0.73
C ASP A 180 14.40 -0.71 -0.88
N ALA A 181 15.37 -1.19 -1.66
CA ALA A 181 16.64 -0.48 -1.83
C ALA A 181 16.49 0.88 -2.54
N MET A 182 15.46 1.10 -3.34
CA MET A 182 15.23 2.40 -3.98
C MET A 182 14.95 3.49 -2.95
N GLY A 183 14.25 3.16 -1.87
CA GLY A 183 13.98 4.07 -0.76
C GLY A 183 15.07 4.11 0.31
N CYS A 184 16.21 3.45 0.14
CA CYS A 184 17.33 3.52 1.10
C CYS A 184 18.03 4.89 1.00
N ASN A 185 17.48 5.88 1.72
CA ASN A 185 17.92 7.26 1.72
C ASN A 185 17.85 7.86 3.14
N PRO A 186 18.88 8.60 3.61
CA PRO A 186 18.88 9.19 4.95
C PRO A 186 17.72 10.16 5.21
N ASN A 187 17.26 10.90 4.21
CA ASN A 187 16.12 11.82 4.37
C ASN A 187 14.82 11.04 4.60
N ILE A 188 14.64 9.90 3.93
CA ILE A 188 13.50 9.01 4.18
C ILE A 188 13.61 8.41 5.59
N ALA A 189 14.79 7.95 5.99
CA ALA A 189 15.02 7.45 7.35
C ALA A 189 14.66 8.51 8.40
N GLN A 190 15.06 9.78 8.18
CA GLN A 190 14.72 10.87 9.08
C GLN A 190 13.22 11.14 9.11
N SER A 191 12.54 11.21 7.97
CA SER A 191 11.08 11.44 7.92
C SER A 191 10.29 10.36 8.67
N LEU A 192 10.74 9.10 8.63
CA LEU A 192 10.14 8.01 9.39
C LEU A 192 10.33 8.20 10.89
N LEU A 193 11.54 8.59 11.34
CA LEU A 193 11.81 8.88 12.76
C LEU A 193 10.99 10.09 13.26
N ASP A 194 10.84 11.11 12.44
CA ASP A 194 10.02 12.29 12.76
C ASP A 194 8.53 11.91 12.91
N ALA A 195 8.08 10.94 12.11
CA ALA A 195 6.75 10.30 12.25
C ALA A 195 6.66 9.30 13.42
N LYS A 196 7.70 9.21 14.29
CA LYS A 196 7.81 8.29 15.42
C LYS A 196 7.73 6.80 15.03
N ALA A 197 8.16 6.47 13.84
CA ALA A 197 8.32 5.12 13.32
C ALA A 197 9.80 4.73 13.31
N ASP A 198 10.07 3.42 13.30
CA ASP A 198 11.39 2.88 13.03
C ASP A 198 11.46 2.43 11.56
N TYR A 199 12.66 2.41 11.00
CA TYR A 199 12.88 1.94 9.63
C TYR A 199 13.58 0.58 9.57
N LEU A 200 13.31 -0.16 8.49
CA LEU A 200 14.06 -1.31 7.98
C LEU A 200 14.29 -1.11 6.48
N LEU A 201 15.50 -0.72 6.09
CA LEU A 201 15.82 -0.39 4.69
C LEU A 201 16.73 -1.45 4.09
N ALA A 202 16.37 -1.93 2.89
CA ALA A 202 17.27 -2.78 2.12
C ALA A 202 18.41 -1.94 1.52
N VAL A 203 19.62 -2.45 1.57
CA VAL A 203 20.84 -1.77 1.10
C VAL A 203 21.38 -2.49 -0.13
N LYS A 204 21.59 -1.76 -1.21
CA LYS A 204 22.18 -2.26 -2.47
C LYS A 204 23.14 -1.22 -3.06
N ASP A 205 23.36 -1.31 -4.36
CA ASP A 205 24.31 -0.51 -5.13
C ASP A 205 24.01 0.99 -5.17
N ASN A 206 22.83 1.44 -4.74
CA ASN A 206 22.52 2.85 -4.51
C ASN A 206 23.23 3.43 -3.27
N GLN A 207 23.72 2.55 -2.38
CA GLN A 207 24.57 2.84 -1.22
C GLN A 207 25.81 1.94 -1.26
N PRO A 208 26.73 2.10 -2.25
CA PRO A 208 27.74 1.09 -2.57
C PRO A 208 28.76 0.88 -1.44
N THR A 209 29.19 1.96 -0.79
CA THR A 209 30.12 1.90 0.35
C THR A 209 29.48 1.17 1.53
N LEU A 210 28.29 1.59 1.94
CA LEU A 210 27.54 0.95 3.04
C LEU A 210 27.28 -0.54 2.75
N HIS A 211 26.90 -0.86 1.51
CA HIS A 211 26.66 -2.25 1.10
C HIS A 211 27.93 -3.11 1.21
N ALA A 212 29.07 -2.60 0.73
CA ALA A 212 30.35 -3.29 0.80
C ALA A 212 30.82 -3.47 2.26
N GLU A 213 30.68 -2.45 3.10
CA GLU A 213 31.04 -2.49 4.51
C GLU A 213 30.21 -3.51 5.29
N ILE A 214 28.88 -3.55 5.11
CA ILE A 214 28.01 -4.57 5.75
C ILE A 214 28.41 -5.98 5.32
N LYS A 215 28.67 -6.21 4.02
CA LYS A 215 29.13 -7.53 3.54
C LYS A 215 30.45 -7.92 4.19
N SER A 216 31.43 -7.03 4.16
CA SER A 216 32.75 -7.28 4.77
C SER A 216 32.65 -7.57 6.26
N TYR A 217 31.76 -6.85 6.97
CA TYR A 217 31.52 -7.12 8.39
C TYR A 217 31.01 -8.55 8.61
N PHE A 218 29.93 -8.98 7.93
CA PHE A 218 29.38 -10.32 8.13
C PHE A 218 30.26 -11.45 7.63
N ASP A 219 31.18 -11.20 6.67
CA ASP A 219 32.17 -12.18 6.23
C ASP A 219 33.26 -12.42 7.29
N ASN A 220 33.50 -11.45 8.20
CA ASN A 220 34.59 -11.49 9.19
C ASN A 220 34.13 -11.38 10.65
N ALA A 221 32.83 -11.21 10.91
CA ALA A 221 32.31 -10.97 12.24
C ALA A 221 32.51 -12.18 13.18
N PRO A 222 32.98 -11.97 14.42
CA PRO A 222 33.01 -13.00 15.43
C PRO A 222 31.61 -13.57 15.73
N SER A 223 31.52 -14.87 16.02
CA SER A 223 30.23 -15.55 16.21
C SER A 223 29.44 -15.03 17.41
N ASP A 224 30.08 -14.46 18.41
CA ASP A 224 29.49 -13.88 19.60
C ASP A 224 28.90 -12.46 19.36
N LYS A 225 29.20 -11.85 18.22
CA LYS A 225 28.70 -10.53 17.81
C LYS A 225 27.55 -10.57 16.82
N ILE A 226 27.13 -11.76 16.43
CA ILE A 226 26.06 -11.98 15.46
C ILE A 226 25.03 -12.97 15.98
N GLU A 227 23.76 -12.70 15.70
CA GLU A 227 22.66 -13.62 15.95
C GLU A 227 22.16 -14.16 14.61
N ARG A 228 21.77 -15.43 14.56
CA ARG A 228 21.29 -16.08 13.34
C ARG A 228 19.98 -16.81 13.57
N SER A 229 19.10 -16.73 12.56
CA SER A 229 17.90 -17.53 12.44
C SER A 229 17.81 -18.12 11.03
N GLN A 230 17.20 -19.28 10.88
CA GLN A 230 17.10 -19.97 9.60
C GLN A 230 15.66 -20.40 9.33
N THR A 231 15.19 -20.13 8.11
CA THR A 231 13.89 -20.62 7.62
C THR A 231 14.11 -21.54 6.43
N VAL A 232 13.36 -22.64 6.37
CA VAL A 232 13.44 -23.62 5.28
C VAL A 232 12.06 -23.78 4.67
N GLU A 233 11.96 -23.56 3.37
CA GLU A 233 10.72 -23.70 2.61
C GLU A 233 10.89 -24.69 1.46
N LYS A 234 9.95 -25.64 1.33
CA LYS A 234 9.92 -26.57 0.22
C LYS A 234 8.62 -26.40 -0.56
N SER A 235 8.71 -26.03 -1.82
CA SER A 235 7.56 -25.81 -2.69
C SER A 235 7.89 -26.12 -4.15
N HIS A 236 7.01 -26.84 -4.84
CA HIS A 236 7.09 -27.10 -6.29
C HIS A 236 8.48 -27.59 -6.77
N GLY A 237 9.09 -28.53 -6.03
CA GLY A 237 10.42 -29.07 -6.38
C GLY A 237 11.60 -28.12 -6.11
N ARG A 238 11.37 -27.01 -5.41
CA ARG A 238 12.37 -26.05 -4.97
C ARG A 238 12.52 -26.14 -3.45
N LEU A 239 13.78 -26.26 -2.99
CA LEU A 239 14.15 -26.07 -1.59
C LEU A 239 14.78 -24.69 -1.46
N GLU A 240 14.26 -23.88 -0.57
CA GLU A 240 14.81 -22.56 -0.26
C GLU A 240 15.15 -22.46 1.21
N ILE A 241 16.42 -22.20 1.49
CA ILE A 241 16.97 -22.00 2.83
C ILE A 241 17.34 -20.52 2.93
N ARG A 242 16.75 -19.81 3.88
CA ARG A 242 17.12 -18.42 4.17
C ARG A 242 17.76 -18.35 5.55
N THR A 243 18.99 -17.86 5.58
CA THR A 243 19.69 -17.54 6.83
C THR A 243 19.61 -16.02 7.06
N HIS A 244 19.05 -15.65 8.18
CA HIS A 244 18.91 -14.25 8.63
C HIS A 244 19.97 -14.01 9.69
N THR A 245 20.86 -13.06 9.45
CA THR A 245 21.94 -12.71 10.38
C THR A 245 21.81 -11.25 10.75
N VAL A 246 21.89 -10.94 12.05
CA VAL A 246 21.82 -9.58 12.58
C VAL A 246 23.01 -9.28 13.48
N SER A 247 23.39 -8.00 13.54
CA SER A 247 24.36 -7.49 14.52
C SER A 247 23.94 -6.09 14.98
N HIS A 248 24.22 -5.81 16.25
CA HIS A 248 24.00 -4.50 16.86
C HIS A 248 25.32 -3.72 17.01
N GLU A 249 26.42 -4.28 16.58
CA GLU A 249 27.73 -3.61 16.54
C GLU A 249 27.76 -2.61 15.36
N VAL A 250 27.31 -1.40 15.61
CA VAL A 250 27.21 -0.35 14.57
C VAL A 250 28.11 0.86 14.85
N ASP A 251 28.83 0.86 15.98
CA ASP A 251 29.68 1.98 16.39
C ASP A 251 30.79 2.30 15.40
N TRP A 252 31.29 1.28 14.71
CA TRP A 252 32.29 1.45 13.64
C TRP A 252 31.77 2.23 12.41
N MET A 253 30.42 2.35 12.26
CA MET A 253 29.76 3.11 11.22
C MET A 253 29.48 4.57 11.63
N THR A 254 29.97 4.99 12.80
CA THR A 254 29.68 6.31 13.37
C THR A 254 30.52 7.46 12.78
N PRO A 255 30.26 8.68 13.24
CA PRO A 255 30.61 9.98 12.62
C PRO A 255 32.06 10.28 12.37
N GLU A 256 32.97 9.73 13.06
CA GLU A 256 34.41 10.07 12.97
C GLU A 256 35.04 9.75 11.59
N ARG A 257 34.36 8.89 10.81
CA ARG A 257 34.74 8.55 9.44
C ARG A 257 34.13 9.46 8.38
N SER A 258 33.51 10.56 8.75
CA SER A 258 32.78 11.38 7.78
C SER A 258 33.68 12.18 6.90
N TYR A 259 33.59 11.88 5.64
CA TYR A 259 33.93 12.86 4.62
C TYR A 259 32.90 13.99 4.65
N PRO A 260 33.26 15.25 4.38
CA PRO A 260 32.28 16.30 4.16
C PRO A 260 31.29 15.86 3.08
N GLY A 261 29.99 15.76 3.42
CA GLY A 261 28.93 15.26 2.54
C GLY A 261 28.60 13.77 2.63
N ALA A 262 29.26 12.98 3.50
CA ALA A 262 28.85 11.59 3.75
C ALA A 262 27.47 11.54 4.42
N PHE A 263 26.52 10.85 3.78
CA PHE A 263 25.19 10.63 4.34
C PHE A 263 25.23 9.60 5.47
N ARG A 264 24.58 9.93 6.57
CA ARG A 264 24.47 9.05 7.73
C ARG A 264 23.01 8.71 7.96
N PHE A 265 22.76 7.40 8.22
CA PHE A 265 21.43 6.97 8.61
C PHE A 265 21.21 7.28 10.09
N PRO A 266 20.21 8.13 10.42
CA PRO A 266 19.97 8.55 11.78
C PRO A 266 19.46 7.38 12.62
N LYS A 267 19.87 7.30 13.91
CA LYS A 267 19.44 6.29 14.88
C LYS A 267 19.66 4.84 14.39
N LEU A 268 20.71 4.59 13.61
CA LEU A 268 21.06 3.23 13.20
C LEU A 268 21.44 2.39 14.44
N THR A 269 20.79 1.22 14.61
CA THR A 269 21.03 0.30 15.74
C THR A 269 21.27 -1.14 15.32
N THR A 270 20.92 -1.49 14.10
CA THR A 270 21.01 -2.87 13.60
C THR A 270 21.45 -2.88 12.15
N ILE A 271 22.46 -3.68 11.85
CA ILE A 271 22.78 -4.14 10.49
C ILE A 271 22.37 -5.59 10.34
N ALA A 272 21.90 -5.97 9.16
CA ALA A 272 21.43 -7.32 8.95
C ALA A 272 21.69 -7.81 7.52
N MET A 273 21.71 -9.14 7.36
CA MET A 273 21.89 -9.81 6.07
C MET A 273 20.95 -11.01 5.96
N VAL A 274 20.33 -11.16 4.81
CA VAL A 274 19.65 -12.40 4.40
C VAL A 274 20.49 -13.08 3.36
N GLU A 275 20.86 -14.33 3.61
CA GLU A 275 21.42 -15.22 2.62
C GLU A 275 20.36 -16.25 2.21
N SER A 276 19.96 -16.24 0.94
CA SER A 276 19.01 -17.19 0.36
C SER A 276 19.76 -18.20 -0.49
N ARG A 277 19.64 -19.49 -0.15
CA ARG A 277 20.13 -20.62 -0.94
C ARG A 277 18.95 -21.36 -1.54
N ILE A 278 18.87 -21.38 -2.86
CA ILE A 278 17.77 -21.99 -3.62
C ILE A 278 18.30 -23.18 -4.38
N GLU A 279 17.75 -24.36 -4.11
CA GLU A 279 18.08 -25.61 -4.76
C GLU A 279 16.94 -26.06 -5.69
N ARG A 280 17.23 -26.24 -6.98
CA ARG A 280 16.31 -26.75 -8.00
C ARG A 280 16.98 -27.89 -8.76
N GLY A 281 16.76 -29.14 -8.34
CA GLY A 281 17.53 -30.29 -8.82
C GLY A 281 19.01 -30.11 -8.50
N GLU A 282 19.87 -30.14 -9.53
CA GLU A 282 21.32 -29.94 -9.37
C GLU A 282 21.75 -28.46 -9.33
N LYS A 283 20.84 -27.53 -9.63
CA LYS A 283 21.17 -26.11 -9.67
C LYS A 283 21.00 -25.46 -8.29
N ILE A 284 22.09 -24.87 -7.81
CA ILE A 284 22.11 -24.10 -6.55
C ILE A 284 22.37 -22.63 -6.89
N GLU A 285 21.51 -21.76 -6.42
CA GLU A 285 21.63 -20.29 -6.52
C GLU A 285 21.74 -19.73 -5.11
N THR A 286 22.68 -18.81 -4.89
CA THR A 286 22.85 -18.10 -3.62
C THR A 286 22.75 -16.60 -3.86
N GLU A 287 21.93 -15.92 -3.07
CA GLU A 287 21.77 -14.46 -3.09
C GLU A 287 21.93 -13.89 -1.68
N ARG A 288 22.63 -12.76 -1.56
CA ARG A 288 22.78 -12.02 -0.31
C ARG A 288 22.16 -10.64 -0.42
N ARG A 289 21.38 -10.25 0.60
CA ARG A 289 20.73 -8.94 0.70
C ARG A 289 21.06 -8.32 2.05
N SER A 290 21.54 -7.07 2.03
CA SER A 290 21.92 -6.32 3.21
C SER A 290 20.78 -5.37 3.64
N TYR A 291 20.68 -5.11 4.95
CA TYR A 291 19.65 -4.26 5.54
C TYR A 291 20.24 -3.43 6.69
N ILE A 292 19.58 -2.29 6.95
CA ILE A 292 19.83 -1.43 8.11
C ILE A 292 18.51 -1.12 8.83
N SER A 293 18.56 -0.95 10.16
CA SER A 293 17.37 -0.60 10.94
C SER A 293 17.69 0.36 12.10
N SER A 294 16.72 1.23 12.42
CA SER A 294 16.74 2.06 13.62
C SER A 294 16.21 1.33 14.85
N ARG A 295 15.56 0.18 14.66
CA ARG A 295 15.06 -0.68 15.74
C ARG A 295 16.05 -1.80 16.02
N ILE A 296 16.30 -2.10 17.28
CA ILE A 296 17.02 -3.31 17.69
C ILE A 296 16.14 -4.50 17.33
N LEU A 297 16.60 -5.34 16.41
CA LEU A 297 15.88 -6.51 15.91
C LEU A 297 16.69 -7.77 16.16
N GLN A 298 16.10 -8.74 16.84
CA GLN A 298 16.62 -10.09 16.90
C GLN A 298 16.44 -10.81 15.55
N ALA A 299 17.19 -11.87 15.29
CA ALA A 299 17.22 -12.53 13.99
C ALA A 299 15.83 -13.04 13.53
N ASP A 300 15.01 -13.57 14.44
CA ASP A 300 13.65 -14.02 14.13
C ASP A 300 12.73 -12.84 13.79
N ALA A 301 12.77 -11.76 14.57
CA ALA A 301 11.98 -10.56 14.31
C ALA A 301 12.38 -9.89 12.98
N PHE A 302 13.67 -9.90 12.65
CA PHE A 302 14.18 -9.45 11.35
C PHE A 302 13.67 -10.34 10.20
N ALA A 303 13.67 -11.66 10.37
CA ALA A 303 13.15 -12.61 9.39
C ALA A 303 11.66 -12.36 9.10
N ASP A 304 10.86 -12.15 10.15
CA ASP A 304 9.44 -11.83 10.04
C ASP A 304 9.21 -10.49 9.34
N ALA A 305 10.01 -9.47 9.65
CA ALA A 305 9.92 -8.15 9.03
C ALA A 305 10.25 -8.19 7.53
N VAL A 306 11.31 -8.90 7.13
CA VAL A 306 11.68 -9.09 5.72
C VAL A 306 10.59 -9.87 4.97
N ARG A 307 10.07 -10.95 5.58
CA ARG A 307 8.95 -11.71 5.00
C ARG A 307 7.69 -10.85 4.88
N GLY A 308 7.43 -10.04 5.90
CA GLY A 308 6.30 -9.10 5.93
C GLY A 308 6.38 -8.05 4.83
N HIS A 309 7.57 -7.58 4.45
CA HIS A 309 7.74 -6.65 3.34
C HIS A 309 7.18 -7.22 2.02
N TRP A 310 7.48 -8.50 1.72
CA TRP A 310 6.95 -9.15 0.52
C TRP A 310 5.43 -9.31 0.48
N ALA A 311 4.76 -9.08 1.62
CA ALA A 311 3.31 -9.11 1.66
C ALA A 311 2.67 -7.99 0.82
N ILE A 312 3.33 -6.84 0.61
CA ILE A 312 2.82 -5.76 -0.24
C ILE A 312 2.72 -6.22 -1.70
N GLU A 313 3.76 -6.91 -2.22
CA GLU A 313 3.72 -7.43 -3.57
C GLU A 313 2.64 -8.51 -3.74
N ASN A 314 2.62 -9.50 -2.85
CA ASN A 314 1.75 -10.66 -2.96
C ASN A 314 0.28 -10.35 -2.63
N ASN A 315 0.03 -9.49 -1.66
CA ASN A 315 -1.35 -9.23 -1.21
C ASN A 315 -1.91 -7.93 -1.82
N LEU A 316 -1.10 -6.90 -2.06
CA LEU A 316 -1.60 -5.65 -2.63
C LEU A 316 -1.41 -5.64 -4.16
N HIS A 317 -0.18 -5.59 -4.64
CA HIS A 317 0.11 -5.37 -6.07
C HIS A 317 -0.47 -6.48 -6.95
N TRP A 318 -0.21 -7.75 -6.60
CA TRP A 318 -0.80 -8.89 -7.31
C TRP A 318 -2.33 -8.88 -7.30
N THR A 319 -2.95 -8.50 -6.17
CA THR A 319 -4.41 -8.42 -6.07
C THR A 319 -4.98 -7.32 -6.97
N LEU A 320 -4.34 -6.15 -7.03
CA LEU A 320 -4.75 -5.07 -7.92
C LEU A 320 -4.65 -5.49 -9.40
N ASP A 321 -3.59 -6.21 -9.77
CA ASP A 321 -3.42 -6.67 -11.15
C ASP A 321 -4.36 -7.80 -11.54
N MET A 322 -4.47 -8.83 -10.70
CA MET A 322 -5.18 -10.06 -11.05
C MET A 322 -6.67 -10.04 -10.71
N THR A 323 -7.06 -9.14 -9.80
CA THR A 323 -8.46 -9.10 -9.33
C THR A 323 -9.17 -7.81 -9.74
N PHE A 324 -8.46 -6.68 -9.80
CA PHE A 324 -9.02 -5.39 -10.22
C PHE A 324 -8.60 -4.99 -11.63
N ASN A 325 -7.86 -5.83 -12.33
CA ASN A 325 -7.37 -5.61 -13.69
C ASN A 325 -6.63 -4.26 -13.86
N GLU A 326 -5.91 -3.80 -12.83
CA GLU A 326 -5.31 -2.46 -12.79
C GLU A 326 -4.33 -2.24 -13.94
N ASP A 327 -3.46 -3.22 -14.23
CA ASP A 327 -2.51 -3.16 -15.33
C ASP A 327 -3.17 -3.16 -16.72
N GLN A 328 -4.46 -3.53 -16.83
CA GLN A 328 -5.24 -3.48 -18.06
C GLN A 328 -6.00 -2.15 -18.22
N SER A 329 -6.12 -1.35 -17.15
CA SER A 329 -6.83 -0.08 -17.15
C SER A 329 -6.20 0.92 -18.13
N ARG A 330 -7.03 1.48 -19.00
CA ARG A 330 -6.62 2.46 -20.02
C ARG A 330 -7.05 3.89 -19.67
N LEU A 331 -7.25 4.18 -18.42
CA LEU A 331 -7.53 5.54 -17.97
C LEU A 331 -6.27 6.41 -18.13
N ARG A 332 -6.37 7.43 -19.01
CA ARG A 332 -5.22 8.24 -19.43
C ARG A 332 -5.49 9.74 -19.39
N ALA A 333 -6.75 10.13 -19.20
CA ALA A 333 -7.14 11.54 -19.21
C ALA A 333 -7.18 12.11 -17.79
N GLY A 334 -6.69 13.34 -17.63
CA GLY A 334 -6.76 14.09 -16.37
C GLY A 334 -6.26 13.30 -15.17
N HIS A 335 -6.99 13.36 -14.08
CA HIS A 335 -6.68 12.66 -12.82
C HIS A 335 -7.34 11.27 -12.72
N GLY A 336 -8.03 10.79 -13.77
CA GLY A 336 -8.82 9.56 -13.73
C GLY A 336 -8.06 8.32 -13.28
N ALA A 337 -6.82 8.12 -13.75
CA ALA A 337 -5.99 6.99 -13.35
C ALA A 337 -5.65 7.04 -11.85
N LYS A 338 -5.22 8.22 -11.35
CA LYS A 338 -4.89 8.46 -9.92
C LYS A 338 -6.12 8.21 -9.03
N ASN A 339 -7.27 8.77 -9.43
CA ASN A 339 -8.51 8.66 -8.65
C ASN A 339 -9.07 7.23 -8.64
N MET A 340 -9.01 6.50 -9.75
CA MET A 340 -9.46 5.10 -9.77
C MET A 340 -8.52 4.17 -8.98
N ALA A 341 -7.23 4.47 -8.87
CA ALA A 341 -6.35 3.74 -7.97
C ALA A 341 -6.78 3.92 -6.49
N ILE A 342 -7.15 5.14 -6.08
CA ILE A 342 -7.69 5.42 -4.74
C ILE A 342 -9.00 4.63 -4.52
N VAL A 343 -9.91 4.63 -5.51
CA VAL A 343 -11.18 3.88 -5.45
C VAL A 343 -10.91 2.38 -5.25
N ARG A 344 -9.94 1.81 -5.96
CA ARG A 344 -9.57 0.39 -5.81
C ARG A 344 -9.05 0.10 -4.40
N HIS A 345 -8.32 1.04 -3.78
CA HIS A 345 -7.87 0.89 -2.39
C HIS A 345 -9.03 0.97 -1.38
N PHE A 346 -10.00 1.88 -1.57
CA PHE A 346 -11.25 1.87 -0.80
C PHE A 346 -11.96 0.51 -0.90
N ALA A 347 -12.17 0.04 -2.13
CA ALA A 347 -12.83 -1.23 -2.40
C ALA A 347 -12.07 -2.42 -1.78
N LEU A 348 -10.75 -2.46 -1.94
CA LEU A 348 -9.92 -3.54 -1.42
C LEU A 348 -9.94 -3.61 0.12
N ASN A 349 -9.78 -2.46 0.79
CA ASN A 349 -9.84 -2.39 2.25
C ASN A 349 -11.19 -2.87 2.78
N LEU A 350 -12.29 -2.44 2.18
CA LEU A 350 -13.64 -2.89 2.55
C LEU A 350 -13.85 -4.38 2.32
N ILE A 351 -13.47 -4.90 1.14
CA ILE A 351 -13.63 -6.31 0.78
C ILE A 351 -12.85 -7.23 1.72
N ARG A 352 -11.66 -6.81 2.17
CA ARG A 352 -10.83 -7.59 3.09
C ARG A 352 -11.47 -7.80 4.44
N GLN A 353 -12.33 -6.89 4.87
CA GLN A 353 -13.02 -6.97 6.16
C GLN A 353 -14.22 -7.94 6.18
N ALA A 354 -14.55 -8.54 5.05
CA ALA A 354 -15.60 -9.56 5.03
C ALA A 354 -15.15 -10.80 5.82
N ASN A 355 -15.95 -11.20 6.80
CA ASN A 355 -15.64 -12.33 7.69
C ASN A 355 -16.05 -13.67 7.05
N ASP A 356 -15.37 -14.05 5.96
CA ASP A 356 -15.53 -15.34 5.32
C ASP A 356 -14.21 -15.85 4.69
N LYS A 357 -14.20 -17.12 4.24
CA LYS A 357 -13.02 -17.76 3.65
C LYS A 357 -12.88 -17.57 2.13
N ARG A 358 -13.68 -16.67 1.51
CA ARG A 358 -13.63 -16.45 0.07
C ARG A 358 -12.42 -15.63 -0.36
N SER A 359 -11.91 -15.91 -1.55
CA SER A 359 -10.90 -15.02 -2.17
C SER A 359 -11.52 -13.67 -2.52
N ILE A 360 -10.68 -12.62 -2.64
CA ILE A 360 -11.09 -11.25 -3.02
C ILE A 360 -11.93 -11.29 -4.32
N LYS A 361 -11.48 -12.02 -5.34
CA LYS A 361 -12.22 -12.21 -6.60
C LYS A 361 -13.64 -12.77 -6.38
N ARG A 362 -13.78 -13.79 -5.54
CA ARG A 362 -15.10 -14.37 -5.22
C ARG A 362 -15.99 -13.45 -4.40
N ARG A 363 -15.39 -12.63 -3.52
CA ARG A 363 -16.11 -11.61 -2.75
C ARG A 363 -16.65 -10.53 -3.66
N ARG A 364 -15.83 -9.98 -4.58
CA ARG A 364 -16.26 -9.02 -5.60
C ARG A 364 -17.41 -9.57 -6.42
N LYS A 365 -17.22 -10.76 -6.98
CA LYS A 365 -18.23 -11.42 -7.80
C LYS A 365 -19.54 -11.65 -7.03
N ARG A 366 -19.50 -12.05 -5.73
CA ARG A 366 -20.71 -12.19 -4.92
C ARG A 366 -21.38 -10.84 -4.65
N ALA A 367 -20.64 -9.81 -4.37
CA ALA A 367 -21.18 -8.47 -4.13
C ALA A 367 -21.94 -7.90 -5.33
N SER A 368 -21.65 -8.37 -6.57
CA SER A 368 -22.33 -7.88 -7.77
C SER A 368 -23.79 -8.34 -7.89
N TRP A 369 -24.17 -9.48 -7.29
CA TRP A 369 -25.57 -9.98 -7.36
C TRP A 369 -26.23 -10.15 -5.99
N ASP A 370 -25.49 -10.02 -4.87
CA ASP A 370 -26.02 -10.17 -3.51
C ASP A 370 -25.88 -8.83 -2.75
N PRO A 371 -26.90 -7.96 -2.79
CA PRO A 371 -26.89 -6.68 -2.09
C PRO A 371 -26.72 -6.82 -0.56
N GLN A 372 -27.17 -7.93 0.04
CA GLN A 372 -26.97 -8.17 1.47
C GLN A 372 -25.52 -8.48 1.79
N TYR A 373 -24.83 -9.19 0.89
CA TYR A 373 -23.40 -9.42 1.03
C TYR A 373 -22.58 -8.12 0.84
N LEU A 374 -22.99 -7.27 -0.10
CA LEU A 374 -22.38 -5.94 -0.27
C LEU A 374 -22.55 -5.09 1.01
N LEU A 375 -23.71 -5.13 1.67
CA LEU A 375 -23.91 -4.46 2.96
C LEU A 375 -22.94 -4.95 4.03
N GLN A 376 -22.68 -6.27 4.10
CA GLN A 376 -21.69 -6.82 5.03
C GLN A 376 -20.28 -6.29 4.74
N ILE A 377 -19.88 -6.23 3.47
CA ILE A 377 -18.59 -5.62 3.04
C ILE A 377 -18.52 -4.15 3.47
N LEU A 378 -19.59 -3.39 3.31
CA LEU A 378 -19.69 -1.99 3.71
C LEU A 378 -19.77 -1.78 5.25
N GLY A 379 -19.76 -2.85 6.01
CA GLY A 379 -19.74 -2.81 7.48
C GLY A 379 -21.10 -2.58 8.13
N LEU A 380 -22.18 -2.87 7.42
CA LEU A 380 -23.52 -2.93 7.98
C LEU A 380 -23.87 -4.38 8.30
N SER A 381 -23.93 -4.70 9.59
CA SER A 381 -24.51 -5.98 10.03
C SER A 381 -26.00 -6.01 9.71
N ARG A 382 -26.56 -7.22 9.50
CA ARG A 382 -28.03 -7.39 9.53
C ARG A 382 -28.55 -6.89 10.89
N CYS A 383 -29.44 -5.90 10.87
CA CYS A 383 -30.42 -5.76 11.94
C CYS A 383 -31.39 -6.93 11.88
#